data_a5843f61cc5721fac762bbaaaddcafc9
#
_entry.id   a5843f61cc5721fac762bbaaaddcafc9
#
_cell.length_a   1.000
_cell.length_b   1.000
_cell.length_c   1.000
_cell.angle_alpha   90.00
_cell.angle_beta   90.00
_cell.angle_gamma   90.00
#
_symmetry.space_group_name_H-M   'P 1'
#
loop_
_entity.id
_entity.type
_entity.pdbx_description
1 polymer ?
#
loop_
_entity_poly.entity_id
_entity_poly.type
_entity_poly.pdbx_seq_one_letter_code
_entity_poly.pdbx_strand_id
1 'polypeptide(L)'
;MHKPILLVLVLFSFIVGCARESEPTIVPPPTADFAASREQGIAPLEVTFTDLSTGDVSRWHWNFGDGHFSGESEPGHIYTSAGSYTVSLAVMGSGGSDVETKVEYVKADSGNISWEEADSYIGQHKVVEGTIVGTHYAADTKSQPTFLDFHKPYQDYFKCVIWGRDREKFIKEFPPNPESYFLNKNVQVTGLLEEYPEGSGVPEMILRGPSQIEVVGE
;
A
#
# COMPACT_ATOMS: atom_id res chain seq x y z
N MET A 1 32.88 68.96 -84.17
CA MET A 1 32.95 69.12 -82.69
C MET A 1 31.87 68.24 -82.08
N HIS A 2 32.22 67.06 -81.61
CA HIS A 2 31.32 66.14 -80.95
C HIS A 2 31.59 66.16 -79.45
N LYS A 3 30.58 66.52 -78.71
CA LYS A 3 30.64 66.40 -77.20
C LYS A 3 30.25 64.99 -76.82
N PRO A 4 30.94 64.33 -75.92
CA PRO A 4 30.49 63.03 -75.45
C PRO A 4 29.40 63.22 -74.34
N ILE A 5 28.36 62.46 -74.41
CA ILE A 5 27.29 62.33 -73.42
C ILE A 5 27.79 61.41 -72.36
N LEU A 6 27.96 61.89 -71.15
CA LEU A 6 28.33 61.09 -69.98
C LEU A 6 27.08 60.39 -69.45
N LEU A 7 26.99 59.07 -69.65
CA LEU A 7 25.93 58.24 -69.10
C LEU A 7 26.26 57.90 -67.67
N VAL A 8 25.59 58.51 -66.66
CA VAL A 8 25.69 58.19 -65.26
C VAL A 8 24.81 56.98 -64.98
N LEU A 9 25.46 55.82 -64.74
CA LEU A 9 24.78 54.58 -64.28
C LEU A 9 24.56 54.70 -62.78
N VAL A 10 23.33 54.90 -62.34
CA VAL A 10 22.95 54.83 -60.92
C VAL A 10 22.65 53.37 -60.62
N LEU A 11 23.60 52.71 -59.94
CA LEU A 11 23.45 51.39 -59.37
C LEU A 11 22.54 51.48 -58.11
N PHE A 12 21.28 51.09 -58.23
CA PHE A 12 20.41 50.81 -57.08
C PHE A 12 20.81 49.48 -56.46
N SER A 13 21.61 49.51 -55.39
CA SER A 13 21.81 48.33 -54.53
C SER A 13 20.54 48.04 -53.77
N PHE A 14 19.77 47.06 -54.23
CA PHE A 14 18.73 46.43 -53.42
C PHE A 14 19.43 45.59 -52.36
N ILE A 15 19.48 46.08 -51.10
CA ILE A 15 19.79 45.27 -49.93
C ILE A 15 18.53 44.46 -49.64
N VAL A 16 18.48 43.26 -50.18
CA VAL A 16 17.53 42.24 -49.73
C VAL A 16 17.97 41.83 -48.36
N GLY A 17 17.34 42.43 -47.32
CA GLY A 17 17.46 41.98 -45.97
C GLY A 17 16.89 40.54 -45.86
N CYS A 18 17.75 39.52 -45.94
CA CYS A 18 17.35 38.17 -45.51
C CYS A 18 16.99 38.25 -44.06
N ALA A 19 15.71 38.30 -43.74
CA ALA A 19 15.24 37.95 -42.41
C ALA A 19 15.69 36.51 -42.19
N ARG A 20 16.64 36.29 -41.25
CA ARG A 20 16.96 34.95 -40.78
C ARG A 20 15.68 34.39 -40.16
N GLU A 21 15.00 33.52 -40.86
CA GLU A 21 14.02 32.63 -40.22
C GLU A 21 14.79 31.89 -39.12
N SER A 22 14.37 32.09 -37.87
CA SER A 22 14.88 31.31 -36.74
C SER A 22 14.54 29.85 -37.05
N GLU A 23 15.55 29.00 -37.14
CA GLU A 23 15.33 27.56 -37.26
C GLU A 23 14.43 27.11 -36.12
N PRO A 24 13.44 26.23 -36.34
CA PRO A 24 12.59 25.72 -35.31
C PRO A 24 13.46 25.06 -34.24
N THR A 25 13.43 25.60 -33.04
CA THR A 25 14.12 24.99 -31.88
C THR A 25 13.41 23.67 -31.57
N ILE A 26 14.06 22.55 -31.89
CA ILE A 26 13.53 21.23 -31.51
C ILE A 26 13.71 21.09 -30.00
N VAL A 27 12.59 21.14 -29.26
CA VAL A 27 12.56 20.84 -27.81
C VAL A 27 12.54 19.34 -27.68
N PRO A 28 13.47 18.69 -26.94
CA PRO A 28 13.40 17.26 -26.70
C PRO A 28 12.22 16.94 -25.76
N PRO A 29 11.68 15.71 -25.82
CA PRO A 29 10.68 15.27 -24.86
C PRO A 29 11.26 15.28 -23.44
N PRO A 30 10.43 15.46 -22.40
CA PRO A 30 10.85 15.27 -21.03
C PRO A 30 11.24 13.81 -20.78
N THR A 31 11.98 13.57 -19.69
CA THR A 31 12.27 12.22 -19.18
C THR A 31 11.58 12.08 -17.82
N ALA A 32 10.67 11.11 -17.70
CA ALA A 32 9.91 10.87 -16.49
C ALA A 32 10.77 10.14 -15.44
N ASP A 33 10.72 10.60 -14.19
CA ASP A 33 11.18 9.87 -13.00
C ASP A 33 10.49 10.44 -11.77
N PHE A 34 10.41 9.62 -10.70
CA PHE A 34 9.78 10.03 -9.46
C PHE A 34 10.29 9.24 -8.25
N ALA A 35 10.00 9.75 -7.05
CA ALA A 35 10.24 9.06 -5.80
C ALA A 35 9.00 9.12 -4.90
N ALA A 36 8.93 8.20 -3.94
CA ALA A 36 7.93 8.18 -2.88
C ALA A 36 8.58 8.50 -1.53
N SER A 37 7.85 9.18 -0.62
CA SER A 37 8.29 9.46 0.75
C SER A 37 8.53 8.19 1.56
N ARG A 38 7.83 7.10 1.21
CA ARG A 38 7.99 5.73 1.72
C ARG A 38 7.48 4.74 0.70
N GLU A 39 8.09 3.57 0.67
CA GLU A 39 7.72 2.49 -0.26
C GLU A 39 6.97 1.34 0.44
N GLN A 40 6.91 1.36 1.79
CA GLN A 40 6.19 0.35 2.56
C GLN A 40 5.64 0.90 3.88
N GLY A 41 4.61 0.24 4.40
CA GLY A 41 3.99 0.53 5.70
C GLY A 41 2.65 -0.17 5.87
N ILE A 42 1.97 0.08 7.00
CA ILE A 42 0.67 -0.53 7.31
C ILE A 42 -0.43 0.34 6.71
N ALA A 43 -1.43 -0.29 6.06
CA ALA A 43 -2.63 0.38 5.59
C ALA A 43 -3.53 0.85 6.78
N PRO A 44 -4.16 2.04 6.70
CA PRO A 44 -4.04 3.01 5.63
C PRO A 44 -2.67 3.68 5.59
N LEU A 45 -1.99 3.62 4.42
CA LEU A 45 -0.63 4.11 4.22
C LEU A 45 -0.65 5.41 3.42
N GLU A 46 -0.28 6.51 4.07
CA GLU A 46 -0.11 7.81 3.42
C GLU A 46 1.27 7.91 2.77
N VAL A 47 1.31 8.25 1.49
CA VAL A 47 2.53 8.40 0.67
C VAL A 47 2.47 9.72 -0.08
N THR A 48 3.54 10.51 -0.02
CA THR A 48 3.73 11.68 -0.88
C THR A 48 4.70 11.33 -2.00
N PHE A 49 4.35 11.68 -3.23
CA PHE A 49 5.19 11.45 -4.40
C PHE A 49 5.88 12.76 -4.82
N THR A 50 7.14 12.66 -5.20
CA THR A 50 7.96 13.76 -5.68
C THR A 50 8.31 13.52 -7.14
N ASP A 51 8.02 14.49 -8.01
CA ASP A 51 8.45 14.50 -9.41
C ASP A 51 9.97 14.73 -9.49
N LEU A 52 10.67 13.83 -10.13
CA LEU A 52 12.11 13.91 -10.45
C LEU A 52 12.36 14.00 -11.95
N SER A 53 11.32 14.21 -12.73
CA SER A 53 11.41 14.29 -14.18
C SER A 53 12.30 15.45 -14.62
N THR A 54 12.94 15.30 -15.77
CA THR A 54 13.82 16.31 -16.35
C THR A 54 13.28 16.77 -17.71
N GLY A 55 13.71 17.98 -18.15
CA GLY A 55 13.26 18.62 -19.36
C GLY A 55 12.08 19.57 -19.14
N ASP A 56 11.36 19.90 -20.21
CA ASP A 56 10.22 20.82 -20.18
C ASP A 56 8.94 20.05 -19.80
N VAL A 57 8.57 20.05 -18.51
CA VAL A 57 7.36 19.40 -18.00
C VAL A 57 6.31 20.46 -17.70
N SER A 58 5.10 20.27 -18.25
CA SER A 58 3.95 21.17 -18.08
C SER A 58 2.70 20.48 -17.57
N ARG A 59 2.64 19.14 -17.60
CA ARG A 59 1.52 18.33 -17.10
C ARG A 59 2.03 17.00 -16.55
N TRP A 60 1.31 16.53 -15.52
CA TRP A 60 1.53 15.26 -14.84
C TRP A 60 0.27 14.41 -14.91
N HIS A 61 0.42 13.10 -14.97
CA HIS A 61 -0.65 12.15 -14.81
C HIS A 61 -0.12 10.94 -14.03
N TRP A 62 -0.49 10.91 -12.77
CA TRP A 62 -0.16 9.82 -11.86
C TRP A 62 -1.22 8.74 -11.90
N ASN A 63 -0.78 7.48 -11.85
CA ASN A 63 -1.60 6.32 -11.58
C ASN A 63 -0.99 5.61 -10.37
N PHE A 64 -1.74 5.51 -9.27
CA PHE A 64 -1.25 4.92 -8.01
C PHE A 64 -1.38 3.40 -7.95
N GLY A 65 -2.02 2.77 -8.97
CA GLY A 65 -2.14 1.31 -9.07
C GLY A 65 -3.32 0.71 -8.31
N ASP A 66 -4.10 1.52 -7.59
CA ASP A 66 -5.31 1.12 -6.87
C ASP A 66 -6.62 1.66 -7.50
N GLY A 67 -6.51 2.18 -8.72
CA GLY A 67 -7.62 2.80 -9.46
C GLY A 67 -7.77 4.30 -9.25
N HIS A 68 -6.91 4.94 -8.46
CA HIS A 68 -6.87 6.39 -8.27
C HIS A 68 -5.78 7.05 -9.10
N PHE A 69 -6.00 8.33 -9.42
CA PHE A 69 -5.14 9.12 -10.30
C PHE A 69 -4.98 10.55 -9.74
N SER A 70 -3.89 11.24 -10.13
CA SER A 70 -3.70 12.67 -9.84
C SER A 70 -3.06 13.39 -11.03
N GLY A 71 -3.34 14.68 -11.16
CA GLY A 71 -2.69 15.60 -12.11
C GLY A 71 -1.78 16.62 -11.43
N GLU A 72 -1.56 16.52 -10.14
CA GLU A 72 -0.67 17.40 -9.37
C GLU A 72 0.80 17.05 -9.63
N SER A 73 1.71 18.01 -9.47
CA SER A 73 3.15 17.75 -9.63
C SER A 73 3.72 16.88 -8.50
N GLU A 74 3.24 17.09 -7.27
CA GLU A 74 3.67 16.37 -6.06
C GLU A 74 2.45 15.93 -5.25
N PRO A 75 1.74 14.85 -5.68
CA PRO A 75 0.53 14.42 -5.02
C PRO A 75 0.78 13.65 -3.73
N GLY A 76 -0.13 13.80 -2.76
CA GLY A 76 -0.31 12.87 -1.66
C GLY A 76 -1.36 11.82 -2.01
N HIS A 77 -1.15 10.55 -1.61
CA HIS A 77 -2.11 9.47 -1.79
C HIS A 77 -2.17 8.58 -0.55
N ILE A 78 -3.37 8.01 -0.27
CA ILE A 78 -3.59 7.10 0.86
C ILE A 78 -4.04 5.74 0.32
N TYR A 79 -3.19 4.73 0.48
CA TYR A 79 -3.52 3.34 0.19
C TYR A 79 -4.33 2.76 1.36
N THR A 80 -5.62 2.65 1.20
CA THR A 80 -6.54 2.22 2.27
C THR A 80 -6.57 0.72 2.51
N SER A 81 -6.16 -0.06 1.53
CA SER A 81 -6.14 -1.53 1.58
C SER A 81 -4.72 -2.07 1.52
N ALA A 82 -4.51 -3.25 2.08
CA ALA A 82 -3.26 -3.97 1.91
C ALA A 82 -3.08 -4.40 0.44
N GLY A 83 -1.84 -4.34 -0.06
CA GLY A 83 -1.52 -4.69 -1.43
C GLY A 83 -0.14 -4.22 -1.87
N SER A 84 0.31 -4.73 -3.01
CA SER A 84 1.47 -4.23 -3.74
C SER A 84 1.00 -3.42 -4.94
N TYR A 85 1.39 -2.15 -4.99
CA TYR A 85 0.90 -1.19 -5.96
C TYR A 85 1.98 -0.79 -6.96
N THR A 86 1.69 -0.96 -8.24
CA THR A 86 2.51 -0.45 -9.34
C THR A 86 2.14 0.99 -9.60
N VAL A 87 3.10 1.89 -9.45
CA VAL A 87 2.89 3.34 -9.64
C VAL A 87 3.49 3.77 -10.97
N SER A 88 2.77 4.61 -11.71
CA SER A 88 3.30 5.22 -12.92
C SER A 88 3.05 6.73 -12.96
N LEU A 89 4.02 7.45 -13.53
CA LEU A 89 3.96 8.87 -13.83
C LEU A 89 4.14 9.08 -15.33
N ALA A 90 3.13 9.66 -15.98
CA ALA A 90 3.27 10.21 -17.30
C ALA A 90 3.46 11.74 -17.22
N VAL A 91 4.50 12.25 -17.87
CA VAL A 91 4.78 13.68 -17.98
C VAL A 91 4.66 14.15 -19.42
N MET A 92 4.21 15.37 -19.62
CA MET A 92 4.06 15.99 -20.93
C MET A 92 4.67 17.39 -20.92
N GLY A 93 5.31 17.76 -22.04
CA GLY A 93 5.86 19.08 -22.28
C GLY A 93 5.77 19.49 -23.75
N SER A 94 6.38 20.61 -24.09
CA SER A 94 6.36 21.12 -25.47
C SER A 94 7.08 20.19 -26.47
N GLY A 95 8.04 19.40 -26.01
CA GLY A 95 8.81 18.44 -26.83
C GLY A 95 8.17 17.05 -26.97
N GLY A 96 7.11 16.76 -26.22
CA GLY A 96 6.48 15.43 -26.23
C GLY A 96 6.09 14.93 -24.85
N SER A 97 6.10 13.61 -24.63
CA SER A 97 5.75 12.97 -23.36
C SER A 97 6.65 11.78 -23.09
N ASP A 98 6.74 11.41 -21.82
CA ASP A 98 7.41 10.19 -21.34
C ASP A 98 6.64 9.58 -20.16
N VAL A 99 6.89 8.30 -19.87
CA VAL A 99 6.23 7.56 -18.79
C VAL A 99 7.24 6.72 -18.06
N GLU A 100 7.30 6.88 -16.75
CA GLU A 100 8.02 5.99 -15.83
C GLU A 100 7.03 5.09 -15.10
N THR A 101 7.35 3.81 -14.95
CA THR A 101 6.53 2.83 -14.21
C THR A 101 7.41 2.01 -13.26
N LYS A 102 7.09 2.08 -11.97
CA LYS A 102 7.77 1.30 -10.92
C LYS A 102 6.82 0.18 -10.45
N VAL A 103 7.18 -1.07 -10.80
CA VAL A 103 6.36 -2.25 -10.49
C VAL A 103 6.46 -2.58 -9.01
N GLU A 104 5.31 -2.87 -8.37
CA GLU A 104 5.20 -3.19 -6.93
C GLU A 104 5.94 -2.18 -6.03
N TYR A 105 5.90 -0.92 -6.41
CA TYR A 105 6.70 0.14 -5.81
C TYR A 105 6.25 0.53 -4.41
N VAL A 106 4.93 0.54 -4.16
CA VAL A 106 4.39 0.79 -2.81
C VAL A 106 3.77 -0.49 -2.28
N LYS A 107 4.18 -0.90 -1.07
CA LYS A 107 3.64 -2.08 -0.37
C LYS A 107 2.94 -1.63 0.91
N ALA A 108 1.62 -1.72 0.91
CA ALA A 108 0.81 -1.50 2.08
C ALA A 108 0.47 -2.85 2.72
N ASP A 109 0.91 -3.07 3.95
CA ASP A 109 0.63 -4.28 4.69
C ASP A 109 -0.70 -4.14 5.44
N SER A 110 -1.38 -5.26 5.70
CA SER A 110 -2.60 -5.28 6.50
C SER A 110 -2.36 -4.94 7.98
N GLY A 111 -1.11 -5.01 8.42
CA GLY A 111 -0.75 -4.97 9.82
C GLY A 111 -1.05 -6.27 10.56
N ASN A 112 -1.62 -7.25 9.87
CA ASN A 112 -1.84 -8.58 10.39
C ASN A 112 -0.49 -9.31 10.53
N ILE A 113 -0.38 -10.12 11.55
CA ILE A 113 0.76 -11.01 11.76
C ILE A 113 0.28 -12.45 11.66
N SER A 114 1.17 -13.35 11.23
CA SER A 114 0.93 -14.78 11.36
C SER A 114 0.94 -15.20 12.82
N TRP A 115 0.18 -16.23 13.17
CA TRP A 115 0.21 -16.78 14.52
C TRP A 115 1.61 -17.27 14.94
N GLU A 116 2.47 -17.66 13.98
CA GLU A 116 3.86 -18.07 14.24
C GLU A 116 4.75 -16.92 14.72
N GLU A 117 4.36 -15.68 14.44
CA GLU A 117 5.11 -14.48 14.83
C GLU A 117 4.58 -13.85 16.14
N ALA A 118 3.51 -14.40 16.73
CA ALA A 118 2.78 -13.79 17.84
C ALA A 118 3.66 -13.57 19.09
N ASP A 119 4.62 -14.43 19.35
CA ASP A 119 5.58 -14.33 20.45
C ASP A 119 6.42 -13.05 20.40
N SER A 120 6.77 -12.60 19.21
CA SER A 120 7.54 -11.35 18.97
C SER A 120 6.76 -10.07 19.29
N TYR A 121 5.44 -10.18 19.50
CA TYR A 121 4.54 -9.05 19.69
C TYR A 121 3.79 -9.07 21.04
N ILE A 122 4.22 -9.88 22.00
CA ILE A 122 3.64 -9.90 23.37
C ILE A 122 3.64 -8.48 23.95
N GLY A 123 2.54 -8.08 24.56
CA GLY A 123 2.30 -6.73 25.10
C GLY A 123 1.71 -5.74 24.06
N GLN A 124 1.50 -6.13 22.82
CA GLN A 124 0.96 -5.29 21.78
C GLN A 124 -0.44 -5.71 21.33
N HIS A 125 -1.27 -4.74 20.90
CA HIS A 125 -2.50 -5.01 20.17
C HIS A 125 -2.19 -5.37 18.72
N LYS A 126 -2.66 -6.53 18.27
CA LYS A 126 -2.44 -7.03 16.89
C LYS A 126 -3.70 -7.67 16.33
N VAL A 127 -3.70 -7.80 15.00
CA VAL A 127 -4.55 -8.74 14.28
C VAL A 127 -3.68 -9.95 13.95
N VAL A 128 -4.04 -11.10 14.49
CA VAL A 128 -3.32 -12.37 14.26
C VAL A 128 -4.15 -13.23 13.33
N GLU A 129 -3.53 -13.71 12.26
CA GLU A 129 -4.18 -14.57 11.26
C GLU A 129 -3.64 -15.99 11.31
N GLY A 130 -4.54 -16.96 11.11
CA GLY A 130 -4.18 -18.36 11.01
C GLY A 130 -5.36 -19.31 11.06
N THR A 131 -5.05 -20.60 10.85
CA THR A 131 -6.08 -21.65 10.88
C THR A 131 -6.20 -22.24 12.27
N ILE A 132 -7.44 -22.33 12.79
CA ILE A 132 -7.74 -23.05 14.02
C ILE A 132 -7.65 -24.55 13.77
N VAL A 133 -6.60 -25.20 14.26
CA VAL A 133 -6.36 -26.64 14.06
C VAL A 133 -6.76 -27.51 15.24
N GLY A 134 -7.08 -26.88 16.38
CA GLY A 134 -7.56 -27.55 17.58
C GLY A 134 -8.51 -26.67 18.38
N THR A 135 -9.40 -27.32 19.10
CA THR A 135 -10.31 -26.64 20.02
C THR A 135 -10.57 -27.49 21.23
N HIS A 136 -10.73 -26.86 22.40
CA HIS A 136 -11.03 -27.56 23.64
C HIS A 136 -11.91 -26.70 24.56
N TYR A 137 -12.99 -27.27 25.09
CA TYR A 137 -13.82 -26.66 26.13
C TYR A 137 -13.59 -27.37 27.47
N ALA A 138 -13.01 -26.67 28.43
CA ALA A 138 -12.69 -27.22 29.75
C ALA A 138 -13.88 -27.07 30.70
N ALA A 139 -14.98 -27.81 30.45
CA ALA A 139 -16.24 -27.74 31.22
C ALA A 139 -16.08 -28.03 32.71
N ASP A 140 -15.14 -28.90 33.06
CA ASP A 140 -14.93 -29.34 34.46
C ASP A 140 -14.10 -28.37 35.30
N THR A 141 -13.64 -27.25 34.70
CA THR A 141 -12.88 -26.23 35.42
C THR A 141 -13.79 -25.11 35.92
N LYS A 142 -13.37 -24.42 36.98
CA LYS A 142 -14.13 -23.30 37.58
C LYS A 142 -14.37 -22.16 36.58
N SER A 143 -13.42 -21.91 35.72
CA SER A 143 -13.44 -20.78 34.75
C SER A 143 -14.04 -21.17 33.39
N GLN A 144 -14.20 -22.46 33.13
CA GLN A 144 -14.78 -23.05 31.92
C GLN A 144 -14.28 -22.40 30.63
N PRO A 145 -12.97 -22.31 30.39
CA PRO A 145 -12.44 -21.69 29.17
C PRO A 145 -12.69 -22.57 27.96
N THR A 146 -12.88 -21.92 26.81
CA THR A 146 -12.76 -22.51 25.47
C THR A 146 -11.45 -22.04 24.88
N PHE A 147 -10.64 -22.98 24.41
CA PHE A 147 -9.37 -22.74 23.71
C PHE A 147 -9.57 -22.93 22.20
N LEU A 148 -9.00 -22.02 21.43
CA LEU A 148 -8.89 -22.11 19.99
C LEU A 148 -7.41 -22.12 19.66
N ASP A 149 -6.90 -23.26 19.18
CA ASP A 149 -5.48 -23.52 19.04
C ASP A 149 -5.05 -23.43 17.57
N PHE A 150 -3.97 -22.69 17.31
CA PHE A 150 -3.42 -22.50 15.97
C PHE A 150 -2.36 -23.56 15.62
N HIS A 151 -1.89 -24.34 16.57
CA HIS A 151 -0.89 -25.40 16.36
C HIS A 151 -1.19 -26.65 17.22
N LYS A 152 -0.61 -27.79 16.81
CA LYS A 152 -0.58 -29.05 17.58
C LYS A 152 0.85 -29.59 17.66
N PRO A 153 1.38 -29.91 18.85
CA PRO A 153 0.75 -29.75 20.19
C PRO A 153 0.59 -28.28 20.56
N TYR A 154 -0.41 -27.95 21.41
CA TYR A 154 -0.89 -26.59 21.67
C TYR A 154 -0.28 -25.92 22.91
N GLN A 155 0.66 -26.58 23.64
CA GLN A 155 1.15 -26.08 24.90
C GLN A 155 2.05 -24.84 24.77
N ASP A 156 2.87 -24.79 23.73
CA ASP A 156 3.94 -23.79 23.59
C ASP A 156 3.69 -22.82 22.40
N TYR A 157 2.43 -22.74 21.93
CA TYR A 157 2.10 -21.94 20.75
C TYR A 157 0.92 -21.01 21.03
N PHE A 158 0.79 -20.00 20.17
CA PHE A 158 -0.31 -19.05 20.21
C PHE A 158 -1.69 -19.74 20.23
N LYS A 159 -2.55 -19.25 21.11
CA LYS A 159 -3.95 -19.67 21.22
C LYS A 159 -4.85 -18.51 21.58
N CYS A 160 -6.13 -18.66 21.25
CA CYS A 160 -7.16 -17.76 21.77
C CYS A 160 -7.94 -18.43 22.90
N VAL A 161 -8.33 -17.61 23.88
CA VAL A 161 -9.08 -18.07 25.07
C VAL A 161 -10.38 -17.29 25.19
N ILE A 162 -11.50 -18.02 25.24
CA ILE A 162 -12.83 -17.49 25.56
C ILE A 162 -13.18 -17.98 26.95
N TRP A 163 -13.21 -17.09 27.94
CA TRP A 163 -13.61 -17.45 29.31
C TRP A 163 -15.11 -17.81 29.39
N GLY A 164 -15.48 -18.70 30.30
CA GLY A 164 -16.86 -19.15 30.47
C GLY A 164 -17.88 -18.02 30.63
N ARG A 165 -17.51 -16.93 31.31
CA ARG A 165 -18.35 -15.72 31.44
C ARG A 165 -18.69 -15.02 30.14
N ASP A 166 -17.85 -15.17 29.09
CA ASP A 166 -18.03 -14.55 27.78
C ASP A 166 -18.58 -15.53 26.74
N ARG A 167 -18.55 -16.83 27.02
CA ARG A 167 -18.84 -17.93 26.08
C ARG A 167 -20.25 -17.84 25.44
N GLU A 168 -21.26 -17.45 26.21
CA GLU A 168 -22.63 -17.31 25.70
C GLU A 168 -22.76 -16.31 24.55
N LYS A 169 -21.93 -15.26 24.53
CA LYS A 169 -21.90 -14.29 23.44
C LYS A 169 -21.46 -14.96 22.14
N PHE A 170 -20.47 -15.86 22.21
CA PHE A 170 -19.93 -16.58 21.06
C PHE A 170 -20.88 -17.69 20.58
N ILE A 171 -21.57 -18.40 21.50
CA ILE A 171 -22.58 -19.41 21.11
C ILE A 171 -23.73 -18.75 20.33
N LYS A 172 -24.15 -17.56 20.74
CA LYS A 172 -25.23 -16.83 20.05
C LYS A 172 -24.84 -16.42 18.65
N GLU A 173 -23.60 -15.97 18.44
CA GLU A 173 -23.12 -15.50 17.14
C GLU A 173 -22.62 -16.64 16.24
N PHE A 174 -22.02 -17.68 16.82
CA PHE A 174 -21.37 -18.79 16.13
C PHE A 174 -21.95 -20.15 16.58
N PRO A 175 -23.19 -20.47 16.19
CA PRO A 175 -23.82 -21.75 16.58
C PRO A 175 -23.16 -22.94 15.85
N PRO A 176 -23.17 -24.15 16.45
CA PRO A 176 -23.78 -24.48 17.74
C PRO A 176 -22.93 -24.05 18.93
N ASN A 177 -21.61 -23.84 18.76
CA ASN A 177 -20.65 -23.40 19.75
C ASN A 177 -19.33 -23.00 19.07
N PRO A 178 -18.49 -22.17 19.71
CA PRO A 178 -17.27 -21.68 19.09
C PRO A 178 -16.29 -22.79 18.73
N GLU A 179 -16.16 -23.84 19.53
CA GLU A 179 -15.23 -24.93 19.26
C GLU A 179 -15.57 -25.73 18.00
N SER A 180 -16.86 -25.93 17.71
CA SER A 180 -17.28 -26.58 16.46
C SER A 180 -17.27 -25.63 15.28
N TYR A 181 -17.59 -24.37 15.51
CA TYR A 181 -17.71 -23.38 14.45
C TYR A 181 -16.35 -23.01 13.84
N PHE A 182 -15.32 -22.77 14.67
CA PHE A 182 -14.01 -22.29 14.21
C PHE A 182 -13.03 -23.40 13.83
N LEU A 183 -13.29 -24.65 14.20
CA LEU A 183 -12.37 -25.75 13.88
C LEU A 183 -12.14 -25.87 12.37
N ASN A 184 -10.88 -25.88 11.97
CA ASN A 184 -10.38 -25.93 10.59
C ASN A 184 -10.73 -24.70 9.73
N LYS A 185 -11.09 -23.58 10.35
CA LYS A 185 -11.28 -22.31 9.63
C LYS A 185 -10.07 -21.41 9.75
N ASN A 186 -9.77 -20.69 8.69
CA ASN A 186 -8.83 -19.59 8.74
C ASN A 186 -9.52 -18.37 9.34
N VAL A 187 -8.91 -17.74 10.34
CA VAL A 187 -9.50 -16.64 11.10
C VAL A 187 -8.51 -15.50 11.27
N GLN A 188 -9.05 -14.30 11.42
CA GLN A 188 -8.34 -13.16 11.98
C GLN A 188 -8.88 -12.89 13.38
N VAL A 189 -7.98 -12.75 14.35
CA VAL A 189 -8.31 -12.44 15.74
C VAL A 189 -7.64 -11.13 16.15
N THR A 190 -8.41 -10.24 16.77
CA THR A 190 -7.96 -8.89 17.11
C THR A 190 -7.94 -8.70 18.64
N GLY A 191 -6.79 -8.33 19.20
CA GLY A 191 -6.68 -8.08 20.62
C GLY A 191 -5.26 -7.81 21.10
N LEU A 192 -5.13 -7.72 22.43
CA LEU A 192 -3.85 -7.67 23.10
C LEU A 192 -3.25 -9.07 23.13
N LEU A 193 -2.00 -9.20 22.71
CA LEU A 193 -1.20 -10.40 22.93
C LEU A 193 -0.66 -10.38 24.35
N GLU A 194 -1.11 -11.31 25.15
CA GLU A 194 -0.67 -11.49 26.54
C GLU A 194 0.22 -12.73 26.63
N GLU A 195 1.05 -12.78 27.64
CA GLU A 195 1.87 -13.96 27.93
C GLU A 195 1.17 -14.84 28.98
N TYR A 196 1.03 -16.14 28.70
CA TYR A 196 0.43 -17.04 29.67
C TYR A 196 1.04 -18.46 29.64
N PRO A 197 1.47 -18.98 30.79
CA PRO A 197 1.63 -18.25 32.08
C PRO A 197 2.71 -17.16 31.97
N GLU A 198 2.64 -16.17 32.88
CA GLU A 198 3.61 -15.06 32.92
C GLU A 198 5.05 -15.60 32.99
N GLY A 199 5.95 -15.09 32.15
CA GLY A 199 7.34 -15.55 32.04
C GLY A 199 7.54 -16.79 31.18
N SER A 200 6.51 -17.30 30.50
CA SER A 200 6.61 -18.49 29.62
C SER A 200 7.10 -18.18 28.20
N GLY A 201 6.92 -16.95 27.73
CA GLY A 201 7.09 -16.58 26.32
C GLY A 201 5.97 -17.10 25.41
N VAL A 202 4.94 -17.76 25.97
CA VAL A 202 3.82 -18.31 25.17
C VAL A 202 2.74 -17.25 24.99
N PRO A 203 2.46 -16.80 23.76
CA PRO A 203 1.45 -15.78 23.51
C PRO A 203 0.03 -16.35 23.57
N GLU A 204 -0.89 -15.61 24.17
CA GLU A 204 -2.31 -15.87 24.09
C GLU A 204 -3.11 -14.59 23.83
N MET A 205 -4.34 -14.73 23.32
CA MET A 205 -5.27 -13.62 23.17
C MET A 205 -6.60 -13.96 23.80
N ILE A 206 -7.03 -13.12 24.75
CA ILE A 206 -8.32 -13.29 25.41
C ILE A 206 -9.41 -12.65 24.56
N LEU A 207 -10.36 -13.47 24.10
CA LEU A 207 -11.52 -13.02 23.35
C LEU A 207 -12.70 -12.76 24.30
N ARG A 208 -13.14 -11.51 24.38
CA ARG A 208 -14.22 -11.04 25.27
C ARG A 208 -15.55 -10.83 24.54
N GLY A 209 -15.52 -10.84 23.20
CA GLY A 209 -16.68 -10.66 22.36
C GLY A 209 -16.47 -11.14 20.91
N PRO A 210 -17.55 -11.51 20.21
CA PRO A 210 -17.53 -12.08 18.86
C PRO A 210 -16.84 -11.20 17.81
N SER A 211 -16.91 -9.87 17.97
CA SER A 211 -16.29 -8.92 17.04
C SER A 211 -14.75 -8.96 17.01
N GLN A 212 -14.13 -9.74 17.92
CA GLN A 212 -12.68 -9.91 17.96
C GLN A 212 -12.19 -11.07 17.06
N ILE A 213 -13.09 -11.84 16.46
CA ILE A 213 -12.74 -12.98 15.61
C ILE A 213 -13.63 -13.00 14.38
N GLU A 214 -13.04 -13.15 13.21
CA GLU A 214 -13.74 -13.30 11.94
C GLU A 214 -13.12 -14.43 11.11
N VAL A 215 -13.95 -15.11 10.31
CA VAL A 215 -13.49 -16.12 9.34
C VAL A 215 -13.09 -15.42 8.06
N VAL A 216 -11.91 -15.74 7.54
CA VAL A 216 -11.36 -15.13 6.33
C VAL A 216 -11.11 -16.18 5.25
N GLY A 217 -11.30 -15.81 4.00
CA GLY A 217 -10.95 -16.67 2.86
C GLY A 217 -11.95 -17.77 2.53
N GLU A 218 -13.27 -17.60 2.86
CA GLU A 218 -14.35 -18.45 2.32
C GLU A 218 -14.79 -18.01 0.93
#